data_8c5c0391f7b2986b56b0c0c1596ca909
#
_entry.id   8c5c0391f7b2986b56b0c0c1596ca909
#
_cell.length_a   1.000
_cell.length_b   1.000
_cell.length_c   1.000
_cell.angle_alpha   90.00
_cell.angle_beta   90.00
_cell.angle_gamma   90.00
#
_symmetry.space_group_name_H-M   'P 1'
#
loop_
_entity.id
_entity.type
_entity.pdbx_description
1 polymer ?
#
loop_
_entity_poly.entity_id
_entity_poly.type
_entity_poly.pdbx_seq_one_letter_code
_entity_poly.pdbx_strand_id
1 'polypeptide(L)'
;MTPCPLGPASQCYCANRVSSFSVSPAKTAVLLLAHGSPANPGQIPEFLSYVTGGRPLPQTVVEEIRYRYSLIGFSPLACWTILQADQLSQELRLPVFVGMRNWKPFIADAVKAIAAQKFDRVIAICLAPQNSRTSVGLYRSAVTGENAIAFALDFVDEWHDQPLLAEAFAENLRAGWAKANAEYGGTLPIIFTAHSVPARTITEGDPYEAQSKETAQLVAKAAGLEAEAWTFAFQSQGMSGGPGSANPWIGPTVEETILSLKAKGHSGVFIHPVGFLCDHVEVLYDIDIFFKQFAEKQGMRLWRAESLNGSKTLTAALAALVRSRVGAVGS
;
A
#
# COMPACT_ATOMS: atom_id res chain seq x y z
N MET A 1 1.49 4.24 17.40
CA MET A 1 2.16 4.70 16.16
C MET A 1 3.64 4.39 16.29
N THR A 2 4.18 3.53 15.44
CA THR A 2 5.62 3.32 15.36
C THR A 2 6.20 4.52 14.61
N PRO A 3 7.03 5.37 15.22
CA PRO A 3 7.62 6.51 14.52
C PRO A 3 8.50 6.02 13.38
N CYS A 4 8.52 6.76 12.26
CA CYS A 4 9.44 6.46 11.16
C CYS A 4 10.88 6.47 11.68
N PRO A 5 11.66 5.38 11.50
CA PRO A 5 13.03 5.28 12.02
C PRO A 5 14.00 6.27 11.37
N LEU A 6 13.61 6.92 10.27
CA LEU A 6 14.41 7.94 9.57
C LEU A 6 14.14 9.38 10.09
N GLY A 7 13.30 9.55 11.14
CA GLY A 7 12.93 10.85 11.69
C GLY A 7 11.74 11.52 10.98
N PRO A 8 11.50 12.82 11.24
CA PRO A 8 10.36 13.55 10.68
C PRO A 8 10.40 13.56 9.16
N ALA A 9 9.23 13.51 8.52
CA ALA A 9 9.05 13.44 7.07
C ALA A 9 9.82 14.52 6.27
N SER A 10 10.12 15.67 6.88
CA SER A 10 10.94 16.73 6.29
C SER A 10 12.42 16.35 6.06
N GLN A 11 12.93 15.32 6.73
CA GLN A 11 14.32 14.83 6.59
C GLN A 11 14.44 13.65 5.62
N CYS A 12 13.32 12.99 5.29
CA CYS A 12 13.31 11.83 4.40
C CYS A 12 13.53 12.18 2.91
N TYR A 13 13.51 13.46 2.54
CA TYR A 13 13.66 13.91 1.14
C TYR A 13 15.10 13.97 0.63
N CYS A 14 16.10 13.72 1.49
CA CYS A 14 17.50 13.82 1.11
C CYS A 14 18.08 12.46 0.74
N ALA A 15 18.34 12.32 -0.53
CA ALA A 15 19.29 11.39 -1.14
C ALA A 15 18.74 10.07 -1.70
N ASN A 16 18.67 10.03 -3.01
CA ASN A 16 19.08 8.86 -3.79
C ASN A 16 20.58 8.60 -3.48
N ARG A 17 20.90 7.96 -2.35
CA ARG A 17 22.27 7.51 -2.07
C ARG A 17 22.56 6.30 -2.94
N VAL A 18 23.20 6.56 -4.06
CA VAL A 18 23.80 5.49 -4.88
C VAL A 18 25.08 5.05 -4.18
N SER A 19 25.05 3.92 -3.50
CA SER A 19 26.28 3.24 -3.09
C SER A 19 27.02 2.80 -4.36
N SER A 20 28.34 2.99 -4.41
CA SER A 20 29.17 2.54 -5.53
C SER A 20 29.26 1.01 -5.52
N PHE A 21 28.56 0.36 -6.44
CA PHE A 21 28.58 -1.09 -6.63
C PHE A 21 29.41 -1.47 -7.86
N SER A 22 30.15 -2.58 -7.77
CA SER A 22 30.84 -3.18 -8.91
C SER A 22 29.82 -3.81 -9.88
N VAL A 23 30.00 -3.56 -11.16
CA VAL A 23 29.00 -3.77 -12.22
C VAL A 23 28.97 -5.21 -12.70
N SER A 24 27.79 -5.83 -12.68
CA SER A 24 27.36 -7.03 -13.45
C SER A 24 27.27 -6.74 -14.96
N PRO A 25 27.33 -7.74 -15.86
CA PRO A 25 27.42 -7.53 -17.33
C PRO A 25 26.28 -6.73 -17.95
N ALA A 26 25.08 -6.69 -17.35
CA ALA A 26 24.03 -5.74 -17.71
C ALA A 26 23.73 -4.85 -16.52
N LYS A 27 23.90 -3.53 -16.69
CA LYS A 27 23.71 -2.55 -15.62
C LYS A 27 22.23 -2.43 -15.25
N THR A 28 21.81 -3.18 -14.22
CA THR A 28 20.42 -3.28 -13.79
C THR A 28 20.14 -2.40 -12.57
N ALA A 29 19.00 -1.71 -12.57
CA ALA A 29 18.46 -0.99 -11.43
C ALA A 29 17.05 -1.50 -11.09
N VAL A 30 16.59 -1.22 -9.87
CA VAL A 30 15.22 -1.42 -9.44
C VAL A 30 14.55 -0.08 -9.24
N LEU A 31 13.27 0.03 -9.59
CA LEU A 31 12.44 1.20 -9.36
C LEU A 31 11.22 0.81 -8.54
N LEU A 32 11.17 1.22 -7.27
CA LEU A 32 9.99 1.09 -6.44
C LEU A 32 9.03 2.24 -6.69
N LEU A 33 7.77 1.90 -6.93
CA LEU A 33 6.71 2.85 -7.27
C LEU A 33 5.68 2.93 -6.14
N ALA A 34 5.39 4.14 -5.67
CA ALA A 34 4.44 4.39 -4.59
C ALA A 34 3.51 5.56 -4.88
N HIS A 35 2.44 5.68 -4.09
CA HIS A 35 1.44 6.74 -4.27
C HIS A 35 2.01 8.14 -4.00
N GLY A 36 2.82 8.25 -2.97
CA GLY A 36 3.27 9.55 -2.46
C GLY A 36 2.30 10.14 -1.43
N SER A 37 2.84 11.04 -0.61
CA SER A 37 2.06 11.69 0.43
C SER A 37 2.71 13.03 0.81
N PRO A 38 1.91 14.08 1.13
CA PRO A 38 2.45 15.37 1.55
C PRO A 38 3.13 15.26 2.92
N ALA A 39 4.14 16.08 3.15
CA ALA A 39 4.91 16.11 4.40
C ALA A 39 4.38 17.13 5.42
N ASN A 40 3.54 18.07 5.01
CA ASN A 40 2.96 19.10 5.87
C ASN A 40 1.60 19.62 5.33
N PRO A 41 0.78 20.30 6.18
CA PRO A 41 -0.56 20.77 5.80
C PRO A 41 -0.59 21.72 4.61
N GLY A 42 0.45 22.54 4.46
CA GLY A 42 0.53 23.51 3.36
C GLY A 42 0.64 22.87 1.98
N GLN A 43 1.11 21.62 1.92
CA GLN A 43 1.30 20.88 0.69
C GLN A 43 0.04 20.13 0.20
N ILE A 44 -1.00 20.03 1.03
CA ILE A 44 -2.21 19.26 0.70
C ILE A 44 -2.91 19.76 -0.56
N PRO A 45 -3.12 21.06 -0.81
CA PRO A 45 -3.76 21.51 -2.04
C PRO A 45 -2.98 21.11 -3.31
N GLU A 46 -1.65 21.26 -3.28
CA GLU A 46 -0.78 20.83 -4.39
C GLU A 46 -0.82 19.31 -4.58
N PHE A 47 -0.69 18.54 -3.50
CA PHE A 47 -0.80 17.09 -3.53
C PHE A 47 -2.13 16.62 -4.14
N LEU A 48 -3.24 17.21 -3.71
CA LEU A 48 -4.56 16.88 -4.23
C LEU A 48 -4.71 17.21 -5.71
N SER A 49 -4.05 18.26 -6.21
CA SER A 49 -4.04 18.55 -7.64
C SER A 49 -3.41 17.45 -8.46
N TYR A 50 -2.33 16.82 -7.96
CA TYR A 50 -1.73 15.64 -8.61
C TYR A 50 -2.65 14.42 -8.53
N VAL A 51 -3.27 14.17 -7.37
CA VAL A 51 -4.21 13.04 -7.18
C VAL A 51 -5.39 13.13 -8.15
N THR A 52 -5.91 14.33 -8.37
CA THR A 52 -7.10 14.55 -9.23
C THR A 52 -6.76 14.79 -10.70
N GLY A 53 -5.47 14.80 -11.07
CA GLY A 53 -5.04 15.17 -12.42
C GLY A 53 -5.37 16.62 -12.78
N GLY A 54 -5.23 17.55 -11.83
CA GLY A 54 -5.49 18.97 -12.00
C GLY A 54 -6.97 19.39 -11.87
N ARG A 55 -7.90 18.45 -11.67
CA ARG A 55 -9.31 18.80 -11.46
C ARG A 55 -9.49 19.48 -10.10
N PRO A 56 -10.12 20.66 -10.04
CA PRO A 56 -10.34 21.36 -8.79
C PRO A 56 -11.28 20.58 -7.87
N LEU A 57 -10.98 20.58 -6.57
CA LEU A 57 -11.82 20.02 -5.53
C LEU A 57 -12.55 21.14 -4.77
N PRO A 58 -13.77 20.90 -4.27
CA PRO A 58 -14.44 21.80 -3.34
C PRO A 58 -13.54 22.09 -2.13
N GLN A 59 -13.54 23.33 -1.65
CA GLN A 59 -12.73 23.74 -0.50
C GLN A 59 -13.02 22.89 0.75
N THR A 60 -14.29 22.54 0.96
CA THR A 60 -14.71 21.68 2.07
C THR A 60 -14.04 20.30 2.05
N VAL A 61 -13.79 19.73 0.86
CA VAL A 61 -13.09 18.47 0.69
C VAL A 61 -11.59 18.63 1.02
N VAL A 62 -10.98 19.72 0.57
CA VAL A 62 -9.57 20.03 0.86
C VAL A 62 -9.37 20.18 2.37
N GLU A 63 -10.29 20.87 3.07
CA GLU A 63 -10.27 21.06 4.51
C GLU A 63 -10.47 19.75 5.28
N GLU A 64 -11.40 18.90 4.84
CA GLU A 64 -11.61 17.59 5.41
C GLU A 64 -10.34 16.72 5.30
N ILE A 65 -9.71 16.69 4.13
CA ILE A 65 -8.45 15.93 3.96
C ILE A 65 -7.34 16.52 4.83
N ARG A 66 -7.23 17.84 4.91
CA ARG A 66 -6.27 18.50 5.80
C ARG A 66 -6.50 18.12 7.26
N TYR A 67 -7.76 18.06 7.68
CA TYR A 67 -8.14 17.64 9.02
C TYR A 67 -7.72 16.18 9.30
N ARG A 68 -7.99 15.24 8.39
CA ARG A 68 -7.57 13.84 8.52
C ARG A 68 -6.05 13.71 8.70
N TYR A 69 -5.29 14.40 7.85
CA TYR A 69 -3.83 14.41 7.97
C TYR A 69 -3.35 15.02 9.29
N SER A 70 -4.02 16.07 9.81
CA SER A 70 -3.63 16.67 11.08
C SER A 70 -3.82 15.72 12.26
N LEU A 71 -4.83 14.86 12.23
CA LEU A 71 -5.10 13.89 13.28
C LEU A 71 -4.06 12.77 13.36
N ILE A 72 -3.45 12.40 12.23
CA ILE A 72 -2.42 11.35 12.19
C ILE A 72 -0.99 11.89 12.31
N GLY A 73 -0.81 13.21 12.42
CA GLY A 73 0.51 13.83 12.49
C GLY A 73 1.33 13.67 11.20
N PHE A 74 0.67 13.58 10.05
CA PHE A 74 1.16 13.28 8.71
C PHE A 74 1.47 11.81 8.41
N SER A 75 1.32 11.50 7.12
CA SER A 75 1.50 10.14 6.61
C SER A 75 2.99 9.77 6.56
N PRO A 76 3.40 8.65 7.15
CA PRO A 76 4.77 8.17 7.08
C PRO A 76 5.10 7.41 5.78
N LEU A 77 4.20 7.37 4.80
CA LEU A 77 4.33 6.58 3.57
C LEU A 77 5.67 6.80 2.86
N ALA A 78 6.07 8.06 2.67
CA ALA A 78 7.33 8.37 2.00
C ALA A 78 8.55 7.82 2.75
N CYS A 79 8.55 7.91 4.08
CA CYS A 79 9.62 7.39 4.93
C CYS A 79 9.70 5.87 4.84
N TRP A 80 8.58 5.18 4.91
CA TRP A 80 8.54 3.72 4.78
C TRP A 80 8.98 3.27 3.39
N THR A 81 8.54 3.94 2.33
CA THR A 81 8.96 3.63 0.95
C THR A 81 10.48 3.77 0.78
N ILE A 82 11.10 4.83 1.32
CA ILE A 82 12.54 5.04 1.26
C ILE A 82 13.28 3.97 2.07
N LEU A 83 12.80 3.63 3.25
CA LEU A 83 13.39 2.55 4.06
C LEU A 83 13.31 1.20 3.34
N GLN A 84 12.17 0.87 2.73
CA GLN A 84 12.01 -0.35 1.92
C GLN A 84 13.00 -0.39 0.75
N ALA A 85 13.22 0.75 0.08
CA ALA A 85 14.20 0.85 -0.98
C ALA A 85 15.64 0.66 -0.49
N ASP A 86 15.99 1.26 0.64
CA ASP A 86 17.32 1.11 1.25
C ASP A 86 17.58 -0.35 1.69
N GLN A 87 16.61 -0.98 2.34
CA GLN A 87 16.70 -2.39 2.74
C GLN A 87 16.84 -3.31 1.53
N LEU A 88 16.04 -3.07 0.48
CA LEU A 88 16.10 -3.85 -0.75
C LEU A 88 17.43 -3.66 -1.48
N SER A 89 17.96 -2.44 -1.51
CA SER A 89 19.27 -2.15 -2.10
C SER A 89 20.40 -2.89 -1.39
N GLN A 90 20.36 -2.95 -0.07
CA GLN A 90 21.34 -3.69 0.74
C GLN A 90 21.24 -5.20 0.51
N GLU A 91 20.01 -5.75 0.46
CA GLU A 91 19.73 -7.17 0.26
C GLU A 91 20.17 -7.66 -1.14
N LEU A 92 19.95 -6.85 -2.17
CA LEU A 92 20.25 -7.19 -3.57
C LEU A 92 21.66 -6.79 -4.01
N ARG A 93 22.26 -5.82 -3.34
CA ARG A 93 23.46 -5.10 -3.80
C ARG A 93 23.25 -4.48 -5.18
N LEU A 94 22.03 -3.99 -5.44
CA LEU A 94 21.65 -3.26 -6.64
C LEU A 94 21.17 -1.86 -6.28
N PRO A 95 21.33 -0.88 -7.18
CA PRO A 95 20.72 0.43 -6.98
C PRO A 95 19.20 0.32 -7.05
N VAL A 96 18.54 0.88 -6.01
CA VAL A 96 17.09 0.94 -5.93
C VAL A 96 16.67 2.41 -5.89
N PHE A 97 15.85 2.80 -6.85
CA PHE A 97 15.26 4.14 -6.96
C PHE A 97 13.83 4.12 -6.46
N VAL A 98 13.36 5.28 -5.98
CA VAL A 98 11.97 5.48 -5.58
C VAL A 98 11.34 6.51 -6.50
N GLY A 99 10.16 6.19 -7.03
CA GLY A 99 9.32 7.11 -7.77
C GLY A 99 7.90 7.13 -7.21
N MET A 100 7.39 8.31 -6.87
CA MET A 100 6.03 8.49 -6.37
C MET A 100 5.15 9.18 -7.41
N ARG A 101 3.90 8.74 -7.52
CA ARG A 101 2.99 9.25 -8.56
C ARG A 101 2.49 10.65 -8.25
N ASN A 102 2.09 10.90 -7.01
CA ASN A 102 1.37 12.12 -6.65
C ASN A 102 2.17 13.04 -5.73
N TRP A 103 3.41 12.68 -5.38
CA TRP A 103 4.31 13.50 -4.57
C TRP A 103 5.77 13.18 -4.85
N LYS A 104 6.66 14.00 -4.27
CA LYS A 104 8.12 13.86 -4.41
C LYS A 104 8.65 12.65 -3.61
N PRO A 105 9.71 11.95 -4.13
CA PRO A 105 10.32 12.12 -5.45
C PRO A 105 9.39 11.61 -6.56
N PHE A 106 9.17 12.42 -7.59
CA PHE A 106 8.27 12.05 -8.68
C PHE A 106 8.85 10.91 -9.54
N ILE A 107 7.98 10.06 -10.09
CA ILE A 107 8.37 8.99 -11.02
C ILE A 107 9.19 9.54 -12.18
N ALA A 108 8.78 10.66 -12.75
CA ALA A 108 9.50 11.30 -13.86
C ALA A 108 10.94 11.69 -13.49
N ASP A 109 11.19 12.14 -12.26
CA ASP A 109 12.53 12.49 -11.79
C ASP A 109 13.38 11.24 -11.56
N ALA A 110 12.78 10.17 -11.02
CA ALA A 110 13.46 8.88 -10.87
C ALA A 110 13.86 8.29 -12.23
N VAL A 111 12.96 8.30 -13.22
CA VAL A 111 13.24 7.84 -14.60
C VAL A 111 14.37 8.64 -15.24
N LYS A 112 14.39 9.98 -15.10
CA LYS A 112 15.49 10.83 -15.58
C LYS A 112 16.81 10.49 -14.90
N ALA A 113 16.81 10.28 -13.57
CA ALA A 113 18.01 9.93 -12.83
C ALA A 113 18.58 8.57 -13.23
N ILE A 114 17.72 7.58 -13.48
CA ILE A 114 18.09 6.26 -13.99
C ILE A 114 18.71 6.38 -15.40
N ALA A 115 18.06 7.10 -16.30
CA ALA A 115 18.56 7.33 -17.67
C ALA A 115 19.93 8.03 -17.68
N ALA A 116 20.11 9.06 -16.85
CA ALA A 116 21.38 9.79 -16.73
C ALA A 116 22.53 8.89 -16.26
N GLN A 117 22.26 7.84 -15.48
CA GLN A 117 23.24 6.87 -15.01
C GLN A 117 23.47 5.70 -15.98
N LYS A 118 22.79 5.70 -17.13
CA LYS A 118 22.95 4.73 -18.22
C LYS A 118 22.78 3.27 -17.76
N PHE A 119 21.68 2.99 -17.07
CA PHE A 119 21.27 1.62 -16.79
C PHE A 119 20.68 0.99 -18.07
N ASP A 120 21.01 -0.28 -18.33
CA ASP A 120 20.52 -1.01 -19.49
C ASP A 120 19.11 -1.57 -19.26
N ARG A 121 18.82 -1.93 -18.00
CA ARG A 121 17.58 -2.55 -17.57
C ARG A 121 17.06 -1.99 -16.26
N VAL A 122 15.75 -1.83 -16.17
CA VAL A 122 15.07 -1.41 -14.94
C VAL A 122 13.94 -2.40 -14.63
N ILE A 123 13.96 -2.95 -13.41
CA ILE A 123 12.86 -3.76 -12.88
C ILE A 123 12.01 -2.82 -12.02
N ALA A 124 10.79 -2.52 -12.50
CA ALA A 124 9.86 -1.62 -11.80
C ALA A 124 8.81 -2.43 -11.03
N ILE A 125 8.68 -2.15 -9.74
CA ILE A 125 7.75 -2.84 -8.84
C ILE A 125 6.84 -1.81 -8.18
N CYS A 126 5.51 -1.97 -8.36
CA CYS A 126 4.53 -1.19 -7.61
C CYS A 126 4.43 -1.70 -6.18
N LEU A 127 4.52 -0.81 -5.19
CA LEU A 127 4.22 -1.12 -3.79
C LEU A 127 2.69 -1.18 -3.56
N ALA A 128 2.02 -1.77 -4.54
CA ALA A 128 0.61 -2.15 -4.60
C ALA A 128 0.56 -3.53 -5.25
N PRO A 129 0.51 -4.62 -4.46
CA PRO A 129 0.67 -5.98 -4.99
C PRO A 129 -0.44 -6.43 -5.93
N GLN A 130 -1.67 -5.95 -5.69
CA GLN A 130 -2.84 -6.28 -6.49
C GLN A 130 -2.90 -5.39 -7.72
N ASN A 131 -3.08 -6.01 -8.90
CA ASN A 131 -3.19 -5.28 -10.15
C ASN A 131 -4.53 -4.55 -10.25
N SER A 132 -4.48 -3.29 -10.70
CA SER A 132 -5.64 -2.52 -11.12
C SER A 132 -5.22 -1.47 -12.14
N ARG A 133 -6.03 -1.27 -13.16
CA ARG A 133 -5.82 -0.17 -14.12
C ARG A 133 -5.91 1.21 -13.45
N THR A 134 -6.63 1.32 -12.34
CA THR A 134 -6.78 2.56 -11.57
C THR A 134 -5.62 2.85 -10.62
N SER A 135 -4.71 1.90 -10.43
CA SER A 135 -3.48 2.05 -9.63
C SER A 135 -2.24 1.64 -10.43
N VAL A 136 -1.97 0.35 -10.60
CA VAL A 136 -0.78 -0.19 -11.29
C VAL A 136 -0.70 0.29 -12.74
N GLY A 137 -1.82 0.35 -13.46
CA GLY A 137 -1.88 0.89 -14.81
C GLY A 137 -1.44 2.36 -14.89
N LEU A 138 -1.80 3.17 -13.89
CA LEU A 138 -1.37 4.57 -13.80
C LEU A 138 0.13 4.71 -13.48
N TYR A 139 0.69 3.82 -12.66
CA TYR A 139 2.15 3.78 -12.42
C TYR A 139 2.91 3.41 -13.69
N ARG A 140 2.46 2.38 -14.42
CA ARG A 140 3.06 1.99 -15.70
C ARG A 140 3.08 3.18 -16.68
N SER A 141 1.93 3.84 -16.85
CA SER A 141 1.82 5.02 -17.71
C SER A 141 2.75 6.16 -17.26
N ALA A 142 2.92 6.37 -15.95
CA ALA A 142 3.83 7.40 -15.43
C ALA A 142 5.31 7.07 -15.66
N VAL A 143 5.70 5.78 -15.68
CA VAL A 143 7.08 5.36 -15.98
C VAL A 143 7.37 5.47 -17.48
N THR A 144 6.45 5.01 -18.34
CA THR A 144 6.65 5.05 -19.79
C THR A 144 6.52 6.45 -20.36
N GLY A 145 5.68 7.30 -19.75
CA GLY A 145 5.47 8.68 -20.19
C GLY A 145 5.03 8.78 -21.65
N GLU A 146 5.22 9.96 -22.23
CA GLU A 146 5.00 10.22 -23.65
C GLU A 146 6.25 9.98 -24.52
N ASN A 147 7.41 9.83 -23.90
CA ASN A 147 8.70 9.68 -24.58
C ASN A 147 9.26 8.27 -24.40
N ALA A 148 10.03 7.82 -25.37
CA ALA A 148 10.77 6.58 -25.29
C ALA A 148 11.73 6.60 -24.10
N ILE A 149 11.67 5.55 -23.27
CA ILE A 149 12.60 5.36 -22.15
C ILE A 149 13.93 4.81 -22.67
N ALA A 150 15.04 5.22 -22.05
CA ALA A 150 16.41 4.91 -22.49
C ALA A 150 16.95 3.58 -21.96
N PHE A 151 16.09 2.71 -21.42
CA PHE A 151 16.44 1.41 -20.83
C PHE A 151 15.35 0.36 -21.11
N ALA A 152 15.70 -0.91 -21.03
CA ALA A 152 14.72 -1.99 -21.08
C ALA A 152 13.90 -2.00 -19.78
N LEU A 153 12.58 -1.86 -19.87
CA LEU A 153 11.67 -1.87 -18.72
C LEU A 153 11.08 -3.28 -18.53
N ASP A 154 11.34 -3.84 -17.37
CA ASP A 154 10.69 -5.04 -16.85
C ASP A 154 9.74 -4.62 -15.74
N PHE A 155 8.46 -4.49 -16.06
CA PHE A 155 7.45 -3.98 -15.15
C PHE A 155 6.68 -5.13 -14.52
N VAL A 156 6.70 -5.19 -13.18
CA VAL A 156 5.93 -6.18 -12.40
C VAL A 156 4.52 -5.64 -12.20
N ASP A 157 3.56 -6.20 -12.95
CA ASP A 157 2.17 -5.76 -12.93
C ASP A 157 1.42 -6.20 -11.68
N GLU A 158 1.78 -7.37 -11.15
CA GLU A 158 1.11 -7.99 -10.00
C GLU A 158 2.08 -8.91 -9.25
N TRP A 159 1.89 -9.02 -7.96
CA TRP A 159 2.65 -9.91 -7.07
C TRP A 159 1.88 -10.21 -5.77
N HIS A 160 0.56 -10.13 -5.84
CA HIS A 160 -0.38 -10.36 -4.76
C HIS A 160 -0.34 -11.78 -4.19
N ASP A 161 0.12 -12.74 -4.98
CA ASP A 161 0.26 -14.17 -4.67
C ASP A 161 1.69 -14.57 -4.24
N GLN A 162 2.61 -13.59 -4.11
CA GLN A 162 3.99 -13.86 -3.69
C GLN A 162 4.00 -14.51 -2.28
N PRO A 163 4.56 -15.74 -2.13
CA PRO A 163 4.47 -16.48 -0.86
C PRO A 163 5.06 -15.73 0.35
N LEU A 164 6.18 -15.03 0.16
CA LEU A 164 6.79 -14.24 1.23
C LEU A 164 5.98 -12.98 1.58
N LEU A 165 5.15 -12.47 0.66
CA LEU A 165 4.20 -11.41 1.00
C LEU A 165 3.11 -11.93 1.92
N ALA A 166 2.53 -13.10 1.60
CA ALA A 166 1.54 -13.75 2.45
C ALA A 166 2.09 -14.06 3.85
N GLU A 167 3.35 -14.54 3.93
CA GLU A 167 4.02 -14.80 5.21
C GLU A 167 4.28 -13.50 5.99
N ALA A 168 4.73 -12.42 5.35
CA ALA A 168 4.94 -11.14 6.02
C ALA A 168 3.65 -10.61 6.68
N PHE A 169 2.51 -10.70 5.97
CA PHE A 169 1.22 -10.36 6.55
C PHE A 169 0.81 -11.32 7.67
N ALA A 170 1.03 -12.63 7.49
CA ALA A 170 0.69 -13.63 8.49
C ALA A 170 1.49 -13.47 9.79
N GLU A 171 2.76 -13.08 9.73
CA GLU A 171 3.59 -12.76 10.90
C GLU A 171 2.92 -11.65 11.74
N ASN A 172 2.57 -10.51 11.12
CA ASN A 172 1.95 -9.39 11.81
C ASN A 172 0.54 -9.73 12.30
N LEU A 173 -0.22 -10.52 11.51
CA LEU A 173 -1.53 -11.01 11.92
C LEU A 173 -1.45 -11.85 13.19
N ARG A 174 -0.61 -12.89 13.21
CA ARG A 174 -0.45 -13.78 14.37
C ARG A 174 -0.07 -13.00 15.63
N ALA A 175 0.93 -12.13 15.53
CA ALA A 175 1.39 -11.34 16.66
C ALA A 175 0.33 -10.36 17.18
N GLY A 176 -0.29 -9.60 16.29
CA GLY A 176 -1.29 -8.60 16.65
C GLY A 176 -2.59 -9.22 17.16
N TRP A 177 -3.06 -10.29 16.52
CA TRP A 177 -4.29 -10.99 16.91
C TRP A 177 -4.15 -11.72 18.25
N ALA A 178 -3.01 -12.35 18.51
CA ALA A 178 -2.76 -12.97 19.82
C ALA A 178 -2.80 -11.94 20.95
N LYS A 179 -2.17 -10.79 20.75
CA LYS A 179 -2.21 -9.66 21.71
C LYS A 179 -3.63 -9.13 21.90
N ALA A 180 -4.34 -8.88 20.81
CA ALA A 180 -5.72 -8.38 20.85
C ALA A 180 -6.67 -9.36 21.54
N ASN A 181 -6.55 -10.66 21.27
CA ASN A 181 -7.35 -11.71 21.94
C ASN A 181 -7.09 -11.77 23.45
N ALA A 182 -5.84 -11.61 23.89
CA ALA A 182 -5.51 -11.55 25.30
C ALA A 182 -6.14 -10.31 25.99
N GLU A 183 -6.11 -9.16 25.33
CA GLU A 183 -6.73 -7.92 25.84
C GLU A 183 -8.27 -7.97 25.79
N TYR A 184 -8.84 -8.69 24.85
CA TYR A 184 -10.28 -8.87 24.68
C TYR A 184 -10.83 -9.89 25.66
N GLY A 185 -10.07 -10.92 26.00
CA GLY A 185 -10.50 -12.05 26.84
C GLY A 185 -11.27 -13.12 26.06
N GLY A 186 -11.02 -13.26 24.76
CA GLY A 186 -11.69 -14.20 23.88
C GLY A 186 -11.10 -14.18 22.48
N THR A 187 -11.73 -14.87 21.52
CA THR A 187 -11.30 -14.90 20.12
C THR A 187 -12.04 -13.86 19.31
N LEU A 188 -11.32 -12.90 18.72
CA LEU A 188 -11.88 -11.86 17.86
C LEU A 188 -12.05 -12.38 16.43
N PRO A 189 -13.19 -12.12 15.78
CA PRO A 189 -13.33 -12.32 14.34
C PRO A 189 -12.41 -11.34 13.59
N ILE A 190 -11.86 -11.80 12.47
CA ILE A 190 -10.93 -11.01 11.65
C ILE A 190 -11.66 -10.44 10.44
N ILE A 191 -11.41 -9.16 10.12
CA ILE A 191 -11.78 -8.55 8.85
C ILE A 191 -10.49 -8.26 8.08
N PHE A 192 -10.28 -8.96 6.97
CA PHE A 192 -9.27 -8.54 6.00
C PHE A 192 -9.80 -7.38 5.18
N THR A 193 -8.95 -6.37 4.90
CA THR A 193 -9.39 -5.19 4.15
C THR A 193 -8.43 -4.82 3.02
N ALA A 194 -9.00 -4.22 1.96
CA ALA A 194 -8.29 -3.51 0.91
C ALA A 194 -9.09 -2.26 0.52
N HIS A 195 -8.47 -1.34 -0.22
CA HIS A 195 -9.16 -0.14 -0.70
C HIS A 195 -10.31 -0.52 -1.64
N SER A 196 -11.45 0.13 -1.51
CA SER A 196 -12.55 -0.02 -2.46
C SER A 196 -12.21 0.65 -3.80
N VAL A 197 -12.82 0.17 -4.87
CA VAL A 197 -12.73 0.79 -6.20
C VAL A 197 -14.13 0.92 -6.79
N PRO A 198 -14.34 1.81 -7.79
CA PRO A 198 -15.63 1.90 -8.47
C PRO A 198 -16.04 0.54 -9.05
N ALA A 199 -17.27 0.11 -8.82
CA ALA A 199 -17.80 -1.18 -9.28
C ALA A 199 -17.64 -1.36 -10.80
N ARG A 200 -17.75 -0.27 -11.56
CA ARG A 200 -17.49 -0.26 -12.99
C ARG A 200 -16.09 -0.76 -13.36
N THR A 201 -15.07 -0.46 -12.54
CA THR A 201 -13.71 -0.95 -12.75
C THR A 201 -13.70 -2.47 -12.83
N ILE A 202 -14.38 -3.14 -11.90
CA ILE A 202 -14.47 -4.61 -11.85
C ILE A 202 -15.32 -5.18 -12.98
N THR A 203 -16.49 -4.58 -13.26
CA THR A 203 -17.37 -5.05 -14.35
C THR A 203 -16.72 -4.92 -15.74
N GLU A 204 -15.71 -4.07 -15.89
CA GLU A 204 -14.89 -3.94 -17.08
C GLU A 204 -13.66 -4.86 -17.09
N GLY A 205 -13.60 -5.86 -16.20
CA GLY A 205 -12.61 -6.95 -16.20
C GLY A 205 -11.33 -6.68 -15.43
N ASP A 206 -11.30 -5.68 -14.52
CA ASP A 206 -10.15 -5.43 -13.65
C ASP A 206 -10.00 -6.55 -12.61
N PRO A 207 -8.80 -7.14 -12.41
CA PRO A 207 -8.61 -8.29 -11.53
C PRO A 207 -8.55 -7.94 -10.04
N TYR A 208 -8.57 -6.65 -9.69
CA TYR A 208 -8.27 -6.15 -8.33
C TYR A 208 -9.05 -6.82 -7.22
N GLU A 209 -10.38 -6.97 -7.40
CA GLU A 209 -11.24 -7.60 -6.38
C GLU A 209 -10.84 -9.05 -6.12
N ALA A 210 -10.65 -9.83 -7.20
CA ALA A 210 -10.25 -11.23 -7.11
C ALA A 210 -8.89 -11.36 -6.43
N GLN A 211 -7.90 -10.58 -6.85
CA GLN A 211 -6.55 -10.60 -6.30
C GLN A 211 -6.50 -10.13 -4.84
N SER A 212 -7.30 -9.14 -4.45
CA SER A 212 -7.39 -8.70 -3.05
C SER A 212 -7.92 -9.81 -2.14
N LYS A 213 -8.95 -10.52 -2.59
CA LYS A 213 -9.53 -11.67 -1.87
C LYS A 213 -8.57 -12.86 -1.84
N GLU A 214 -7.84 -13.12 -2.93
CA GLU A 214 -6.82 -14.15 -2.99
C GLU A 214 -5.67 -13.87 -2.03
N THR A 215 -5.18 -12.63 -1.96
CA THR A 215 -4.20 -12.23 -0.94
C THR A 215 -4.70 -12.58 0.46
N ALA A 216 -5.95 -12.22 0.80
CA ALA A 216 -6.52 -12.55 2.11
C ALA A 216 -6.57 -14.05 2.37
N GLN A 217 -6.94 -14.88 1.38
CA GLN A 217 -6.95 -16.33 1.48
C GLN A 217 -5.55 -16.90 1.73
N LEU A 218 -4.54 -16.41 1.00
CA LEU A 218 -3.15 -16.82 1.16
C LEU A 218 -2.61 -16.45 2.55
N VAL A 219 -2.93 -15.26 3.03
CA VAL A 219 -2.56 -14.80 4.39
C VAL A 219 -3.27 -15.65 5.45
N ALA A 220 -4.56 -15.90 5.30
CA ALA A 220 -5.32 -16.74 6.23
C ALA A 220 -4.72 -18.16 6.31
N LYS A 221 -4.39 -18.75 5.15
CA LYS A 221 -3.73 -20.06 5.06
C LYS A 221 -2.36 -20.05 5.73
N ALA A 222 -1.52 -19.03 5.44
CA ALA A 222 -0.19 -18.88 6.06
C ALA A 222 -0.29 -18.67 7.57
N ALA A 223 -1.34 -17.99 8.06
CA ALA A 223 -1.60 -17.79 9.49
C ALA A 223 -2.24 -18.99 10.17
N GLY A 224 -2.67 -20.03 9.44
CA GLY A 224 -3.35 -21.21 9.98
C GLY A 224 -4.79 -20.92 10.47
N LEU A 225 -5.49 -20.00 9.79
CA LEU A 225 -6.86 -19.65 10.15
C LEU A 225 -7.88 -20.57 9.47
N GLU A 226 -8.91 -20.96 10.22
CA GLU A 226 -10.10 -21.60 9.67
C GLU A 226 -10.96 -20.59 8.90
N ALA A 227 -11.76 -21.09 7.95
CA ALA A 227 -12.55 -20.24 7.05
C ALA A 227 -13.56 -19.32 7.78
N GLU A 228 -14.10 -19.80 8.89
CA GLU A 228 -15.09 -19.10 9.71
C GLU A 228 -14.48 -18.01 10.60
N ALA A 229 -13.16 -18.01 10.77
CA ALA A 229 -12.46 -17.07 11.64
C ALA A 229 -12.35 -15.66 11.04
N TRP A 230 -12.57 -15.52 9.74
CA TRP A 230 -12.35 -14.27 9.02
C TRP A 230 -13.41 -13.97 7.96
N THR A 231 -13.45 -12.71 7.56
CA THR A 231 -14.25 -12.21 6.45
C THR A 231 -13.46 -11.14 5.70
N PHE A 232 -13.92 -10.73 4.53
CA PHE A 232 -13.30 -9.70 3.73
C PHE A 232 -14.24 -8.50 3.55
N ALA A 233 -13.68 -7.27 3.65
CA ALA A 233 -14.41 -6.04 3.42
C ALA A 233 -13.55 -5.03 2.66
N PHE A 234 -14.19 -4.11 1.94
CA PHE A 234 -13.51 -2.99 1.31
C PHE A 234 -13.64 -1.72 2.16
N GLN A 235 -12.57 -0.92 2.19
CA GLN A 235 -12.49 0.34 2.93
C GLN A 235 -12.27 1.54 2.01
N SER A 236 -12.39 2.75 2.55
CA SER A 236 -11.94 3.99 1.92
C SER A 236 -12.61 4.25 0.57
N GLN A 237 -13.95 4.19 0.54
CA GLN A 237 -14.70 4.62 -0.66
C GLN A 237 -14.32 6.07 -0.98
N GLY A 238 -13.90 6.33 -2.22
CA GLY A 238 -13.51 7.68 -2.64
C GLY A 238 -14.64 8.69 -2.49
N MET A 239 -14.31 9.98 -2.56
CA MET A 239 -15.24 11.09 -2.36
C MET A 239 -16.50 11.05 -3.26
N SER A 240 -16.47 10.28 -4.35
CA SER A 240 -17.60 10.03 -5.23
C SER A 240 -18.42 8.78 -4.86
N GLY A 241 -17.97 8.01 -3.89
CA GLY A 241 -18.62 6.80 -3.41
C GLY A 241 -19.37 7.06 -2.11
N GLY A 242 -20.66 6.85 -2.11
CA GLY A 242 -21.50 6.94 -0.92
C GLY A 242 -22.86 6.30 -1.20
N PRO A 243 -23.68 6.05 -0.16
CA PRO A 243 -25.03 5.53 -0.34
C PRO A 243 -25.81 6.41 -1.34
N GLY A 244 -26.33 5.81 -2.41
CA GLY A 244 -27.07 6.52 -3.46
C GLY A 244 -26.23 7.19 -4.54
N SER A 245 -24.91 6.99 -4.56
CA SER A 245 -24.04 7.45 -5.64
C SER A 245 -24.42 6.82 -6.97
N ALA A 246 -24.40 7.61 -8.06
CA ALA A 246 -24.56 7.11 -9.42
C ALA A 246 -23.42 6.18 -9.85
N ASN A 247 -22.28 6.21 -9.14
CA ASN A 247 -21.10 5.36 -9.34
C ASN A 247 -20.81 4.57 -8.06
N PRO A 248 -21.48 3.43 -7.83
CA PRO A 248 -21.25 2.63 -6.63
C PRO A 248 -19.82 2.09 -6.61
N TRP A 249 -19.29 1.93 -5.40
CA TRP A 249 -18.00 1.29 -5.13
C TRP A 249 -18.24 -0.14 -4.67
N ILE A 250 -17.24 -1.01 -4.83
CA ILE A 250 -17.37 -2.41 -4.42
C ILE A 250 -17.45 -2.55 -2.89
N GLY A 251 -18.17 -3.57 -2.44
CA GLY A 251 -18.37 -3.92 -1.03
C GLY A 251 -18.23 -5.43 -0.79
N PRO A 252 -18.56 -5.91 0.41
CA PRO A 252 -19.15 -5.15 1.52
C PRO A 252 -18.17 -4.12 2.09
N THR A 253 -18.71 -3.05 2.72
CA THR A 253 -17.87 -2.08 3.44
C THR A 253 -17.46 -2.62 4.82
N VAL A 254 -16.43 -2.00 5.40
CA VAL A 254 -16.01 -2.34 6.77
C VAL A 254 -17.12 -2.07 7.76
N GLU A 255 -17.86 -0.96 7.60
CA GLU A 255 -18.98 -0.60 8.47
C GLU A 255 -20.11 -1.62 8.41
N GLU A 256 -20.53 -2.06 7.20
CA GLU A 256 -21.54 -3.10 7.02
C GLU A 256 -21.10 -4.42 7.65
N THR A 257 -19.81 -4.74 7.54
CA THR A 257 -19.25 -5.97 8.09
C THR A 257 -19.19 -5.93 9.61
N ILE A 258 -18.83 -4.79 10.22
CA ILE A 258 -18.88 -4.57 11.68
C ILE A 258 -20.32 -4.76 12.18
N LEU A 259 -21.32 -4.19 11.50
CA LEU A 259 -22.72 -4.35 11.87
C LEU A 259 -23.19 -5.79 11.76
N SER A 260 -22.76 -6.52 10.73
CA SER A 260 -23.05 -7.94 10.55
C SER A 260 -22.45 -8.79 11.68
N LEU A 261 -21.20 -8.53 12.08
CA LEU A 261 -20.56 -9.22 13.20
C LEU A 261 -21.23 -8.90 14.54
N LYS A 262 -21.64 -7.66 14.75
CA LYS A 262 -22.45 -7.27 15.92
C LYS A 262 -23.77 -8.04 15.98
N ALA A 263 -24.47 -8.16 14.85
CA ALA A 263 -25.72 -8.92 14.78
C ALA A 263 -25.55 -10.42 15.09
N LYS A 264 -24.34 -10.97 14.86
CA LYS A 264 -23.93 -12.32 15.25
C LYS A 264 -23.49 -12.44 16.72
N GLY A 265 -23.56 -11.37 17.50
CA GLY A 265 -23.25 -11.35 18.94
C GLY A 265 -21.79 -11.02 19.28
N HIS A 266 -20.97 -10.62 18.31
CA HIS A 266 -19.60 -10.18 18.61
C HIS A 266 -19.59 -8.77 19.23
N SER A 267 -18.73 -8.56 20.23
CA SER A 267 -18.50 -7.24 20.87
C SER A 267 -17.12 -6.69 20.59
N GLY A 268 -16.36 -7.31 19.69
CA GLY A 268 -15.06 -6.86 19.22
C GLY A 268 -14.70 -7.42 17.86
N VAL A 269 -13.74 -6.77 17.18
CA VAL A 269 -13.27 -7.14 15.85
C VAL A 269 -11.80 -6.83 15.70
N PHE A 270 -11.09 -7.65 14.90
CA PHE A 270 -9.70 -7.42 14.53
C PHE A 270 -9.60 -7.13 13.05
N ILE A 271 -9.02 -5.99 12.65
CA ILE A 271 -8.83 -5.62 11.23
C ILE A 271 -7.40 -5.92 10.80
N HIS A 272 -7.24 -6.54 9.63
CA HIS A 272 -5.94 -6.76 8.99
C HIS A 272 -5.94 -6.25 7.55
N PRO A 273 -5.32 -5.06 7.28
CA PRO A 273 -5.28 -4.49 5.95
C PRO A 273 -4.25 -5.24 5.08
N VAL A 274 -4.73 -6.01 4.08
CA VAL A 274 -3.87 -6.75 3.14
C VAL A 274 -3.67 -6.02 1.80
N GLY A 275 -4.39 -4.93 1.58
CA GLY A 275 -4.24 -4.06 0.41
C GLY A 275 -3.16 -2.98 0.56
N PHE A 276 -2.48 -2.90 1.72
CA PHE A 276 -1.52 -1.84 2.03
C PHE A 276 -0.26 -2.40 2.67
N LEU A 277 0.91 -1.95 2.20
CA LEU A 277 2.20 -2.44 2.68
C LEU A 277 2.77 -1.62 3.85
N CYS A 278 2.29 -0.40 4.06
CA CYS A 278 2.79 0.45 5.13
C CYS A 278 1.71 1.38 5.70
N ASP A 279 1.99 1.94 6.88
CA ASP A 279 1.15 2.96 7.48
C ASP A 279 1.07 4.22 6.62
N HIS A 280 -0.14 4.72 6.41
CA HIS A 280 -0.47 5.94 5.69
C HIS A 280 -1.87 6.41 6.09
N VAL A 281 -2.40 7.46 5.46
CA VAL A 281 -3.66 8.07 5.89
C VAL A 281 -4.84 7.08 5.90
N GLU A 282 -4.95 6.18 4.91
CA GLU A 282 -6.05 5.22 4.81
C GLU A 282 -5.96 4.05 5.81
N VAL A 283 -4.82 3.92 6.49
CA VAL A 283 -4.66 3.00 7.62
C VAL A 283 -4.80 3.78 8.94
N LEU A 284 -4.01 4.84 9.12
CA LEU A 284 -3.93 5.57 10.39
C LEU A 284 -5.17 6.40 10.69
N TYR A 285 -5.84 6.93 9.67
CA TYR A 285 -7.10 7.65 9.88
C TYR A 285 -8.30 6.72 9.73
N ASP A 286 -8.42 5.99 8.60
CA ASP A 286 -9.64 5.24 8.33
C ASP A 286 -9.82 4.09 9.34
N ILE A 287 -8.75 3.34 9.67
CA ILE A 287 -8.88 2.21 10.60
C ILE A 287 -8.73 2.66 12.04
N ASP A 288 -7.63 3.36 12.38
CA ASP A 288 -7.28 3.64 13.78
C ASP A 288 -8.15 4.73 14.40
N ILE A 289 -8.81 5.58 13.59
CA ILE A 289 -9.68 6.66 14.05
C ILE A 289 -11.13 6.40 13.63
N PHE A 290 -11.42 6.41 12.33
CA PHE A 290 -12.80 6.41 11.83
C PHE A 290 -13.52 5.09 12.13
N PHE A 291 -13.00 3.93 11.70
CA PHE A 291 -13.64 2.63 11.97
C PHE A 291 -13.62 2.27 13.46
N LYS A 292 -12.58 2.68 14.19
CA LYS A 292 -12.55 2.48 15.64
C LYS A 292 -13.67 3.24 16.33
N GLN A 293 -13.85 4.53 16.02
CA GLN A 293 -14.96 5.33 16.53
C GLN A 293 -16.33 4.79 16.09
N PHE A 294 -16.42 4.29 14.84
CA PHE A 294 -17.64 3.65 14.35
C PHE A 294 -17.99 2.41 15.18
N ALA A 295 -17.02 1.51 15.39
CA ALA A 295 -17.20 0.31 16.21
C ALA A 295 -17.61 0.66 17.65
N GLU A 296 -16.95 1.64 18.27
CA GLU A 296 -17.26 2.13 19.64
C GLU A 296 -18.70 2.65 19.74
N LYS A 297 -19.18 3.41 18.75
CA LYS A 297 -20.58 3.87 18.69
C LYS A 297 -21.57 2.70 18.58
N GLN A 298 -21.12 1.56 18.05
CA GLN A 298 -21.91 0.34 17.99
C GLN A 298 -21.77 -0.54 19.26
N GLY A 299 -21.00 -0.10 20.27
CA GLY A 299 -20.69 -0.87 21.46
C GLY A 299 -19.68 -2.01 21.22
N MET A 300 -18.90 -1.94 20.16
CA MET A 300 -17.84 -2.89 19.82
C MET A 300 -16.44 -2.29 20.03
N ARG A 301 -15.47 -3.15 20.30
CA ARG A 301 -14.05 -2.77 20.36
C ARG A 301 -13.35 -3.16 19.07
N LEU A 302 -12.37 -2.36 18.64
CA LEU A 302 -11.62 -2.62 17.41
C LEU A 302 -10.11 -2.62 17.68
N TRP A 303 -9.43 -3.63 17.17
CA TRP A 303 -7.96 -3.73 17.10
C TRP A 303 -7.52 -3.90 15.65
N ARG A 304 -6.27 -3.62 15.39
CA ARG A 304 -5.67 -3.73 14.06
C ARG A 304 -4.29 -4.40 14.13
N ALA A 305 -3.96 -5.18 13.10
CA ALA A 305 -2.60 -5.62 12.87
C ALA A 305 -1.69 -4.43 12.51
N GLU A 306 -0.42 -4.49 12.89
CA GLU A 306 0.58 -3.55 12.37
C GLU A 306 0.77 -3.73 10.87
N SER A 307 1.01 -2.62 10.15
CA SER A 307 1.38 -2.66 8.74
C SER A 307 2.78 -3.27 8.56
N LEU A 308 3.09 -3.75 7.35
CA LEU A 308 4.41 -4.37 7.10
C LEU A 308 5.57 -3.37 7.25
N ASN A 309 5.36 -2.10 6.87
CA ASN A 309 6.34 -1.03 7.05
C ASN A 309 7.76 -1.43 6.58
N GLY A 310 8.72 -1.54 7.50
CA GLY A 310 10.09 -2.00 7.25
C GLY A 310 10.33 -3.49 7.52
N SER A 311 9.32 -4.35 7.35
CA SER A 311 9.44 -5.80 7.57
C SER A 311 10.55 -6.42 6.74
N LYS A 312 11.36 -7.26 7.38
CA LYS A 312 12.42 -8.02 6.69
C LYS A 312 11.83 -9.05 5.73
N THR A 313 10.70 -9.64 6.07
CA THR A 313 10.01 -10.62 5.21
C THR A 313 9.43 -9.94 3.97
N LEU A 314 8.91 -8.71 4.08
CA LEU A 314 8.55 -7.89 2.91
C LEU A 314 9.77 -7.59 2.03
N THR A 315 10.92 -7.23 2.64
CA THR A 315 12.17 -7.02 1.88
C THR A 315 12.58 -8.28 1.15
N ALA A 316 12.48 -9.44 1.77
CA ALA A 316 12.76 -10.73 1.13
C ALA A 316 11.79 -11.04 -0.02
N ALA A 317 10.48 -10.70 0.12
CA ALA A 317 9.49 -10.83 -0.95
C ALA A 317 9.87 -9.99 -2.18
N LEU A 318 10.19 -8.71 -1.98
CA LEU A 318 10.63 -7.81 -3.04
C LEU A 318 11.94 -8.30 -3.69
N ALA A 319 12.88 -8.78 -2.89
CA ALA A 319 14.14 -9.35 -3.40
C ALA A 319 13.92 -10.62 -4.23
N ALA A 320 13.00 -11.50 -3.83
CA ALA A 320 12.63 -12.68 -4.59
C ALA A 320 12.04 -12.33 -5.97
N LEU A 321 11.18 -11.30 -6.04
CA LEU A 321 10.66 -10.79 -7.31
C LEU A 321 11.78 -10.31 -8.24
N VAL A 322 12.73 -9.54 -7.71
CA VAL A 322 13.86 -9.05 -8.53
C VAL A 322 14.75 -10.21 -8.99
N ARG A 323 15.10 -11.14 -8.09
CA ARG A 323 15.95 -12.30 -8.41
C ARG A 323 15.34 -13.19 -9.50
N SER A 324 14.02 -13.42 -9.45
CA SER A 324 13.33 -14.22 -10.48
C SER A 324 13.43 -13.58 -11.87
N ARG A 325 13.45 -12.24 -11.94
CA ARG A 325 13.56 -11.48 -13.18
C ARG A 325 15.00 -11.41 -13.68
N VAL A 326 15.97 -11.26 -12.81
CA VAL A 326 17.40 -11.26 -13.17
C VAL A 326 17.85 -12.65 -13.64
N GLY A 327 17.41 -13.73 -12.99
CA GLY A 327 17.77 -15.12 -13.31
C GLY A 327 17.16 -15.64 -14.63
N ALA A 328 16.06 -15.07 -15.11
CA ALA A 328 15.39 -15.51 -16.34
C ALA A 328 16.11 -15.14 -17.66
N VAL A 329 17.21 -14.38 -17.60
CA VAL A 329 17.97 -13.90 -18.79
C VAL A 329 19.18 -14.78 -19.10
N GLY A 330 19.46 -15.83 -18.29
CA GLY A 330 20.62 -16.72 -18.43
C GLY A 330 20.30 -18.17 -18.82
N SER A 331 19.06 -18.46 -19.23
CA SER A 331 18.64 -19.80 -19.67
C SER A 331 18.24 -19.84 -21.14
#